data_8eb10e49c92dbd306562d7a95a2bf31c
#
_entry.id   8eb10e49c92dbd306562d7a95a2bf31c
#
_cell.length_a   1.000
_cell.length_b   1.000
_cell.length_c   1.000
_cell.angle_alpha   90.00
_cell.angle_beta   90.00
_cell.angle_gamma   90.00
#
_symmetry.space_group_name_H-M   'P 1'
#
loop_
_entity.id
_entity.type
_entity.pdbx_description
1 polymer ?
#
loop_
_entity_poly.entity_id
_entity_poly.type
_entity_poly.pdbx_seq_one_letter_code
_entity_poly.pdbx_strand_id
1 'polypeptide(L)'
;VKRDRTMAERLIEECMLIANETVATHLKNTHRTSVYRIHENPSEEKLDLFQKVLNYLGQNLVLSADGVTPRDFQKILDVVKGQDIEQVAQIMTLRSMQQAKYSINNVGHFGLASTCYTHFTSPIRRYPDLMVHRLLKADMHWKNGYSKRDVDEAFLAGAVEHSSIQEQVATEAERDTVDLKKTQYMVPFVGEVFEGTISSITSFGMFVELENGIDGLVHMSMMNDDYYFFDEE
;
A
#
# COMPACT_ATOMS: atom_id res chain seq x y z
N VAL A 1 -0.19 -20.41 8.78
CA VAL A 1 -1.23 -21.11 7.99
C VAL A 1 -1.92 -20.10 7.10
N LYS A 2 -1.81 -20.24 5.78
CA LYS A 2 -2.52 -19.39 4.81
C LYS A 2 -4.03 -19.58 5.00
N ARG A 3 -4.74 -18.51 5.32
CA ARG A 3 -6.19 -18.55 5.50
C ARG A 3 -6.86 -18.03 4.23
N ASP A 4 -7.71 -18.86 3.64
CA ASP A 4 -8.51 -18.44 2.49
C ASP A 4 -9.64 -17.51 2.93
N ARG A 5 -9.88 -16.45 2.13
CA ARG A 5 -10.98 -15.52 2.36
C ARG A 5 -12.31 -16.21 2.10
N THR A 6 -13.19 -16.15 3.09
CA THR A 6 -14.56 -16.68 2.97
C THR A 6 -15.45 -15.74 2.15
N MET A 7 -16.56 -16.25 1.63
CA MET A 7 -17.56 -15.44 0.93
C MET A 7 -18.15 -14.34 1.81
N ALA A 8 -18.35 -14.63 3.11
CA ALA A 8 -18.85 -13.65 4.08
C ALA A 8 -17.86 -12.48 4.29
N GLU A 9 -16.56 -12.78 4.37
CA GLU A 9 -15.52 -11.74 4.48
C GLU A 9 -15.49 -10.84 3.24
N ARG A 10 -15.62 -11.41 2.04
CA ARG A 10 -15.70 -10.63 0.79
C ARG A 10 -16.94 -9.74 0.76
N LEU A 11 -18.11 -10.26 1.17
CA LEU A 11 -19.33 -9.48 1.22
C LEU A 11 -19.21 -8.27 2.15
N ILE A 12 -18.63 -8.46 3.35
CA ILE A 12 -18.42 -7.36 4.30
C ILE A 12 -17.40 -6.35 3.73
N GLU A 13 -16.34 -6.81 3.08
CA GLU A 13 -15.34 -5.94 2.41
C GLU A 13 -16.03 -5.05 1.36
N GLU A 14 -16.86 -5.62 0.48
CA GLU A 14 -17.61 -4.85 -0.52
C GLU A 14 -18.58 -3.85 0.12
N CYS A 15 -19.30 -4.25 1.17
CA CYS A 15 -20.17 -3.35 1.91
C CYS A 15 -19.41 -2.16 2.53
N MET A 16 -18.19 -2.40 3.06
CA MET A 16 -17.35 -1.33 3.62
C MET A 16 -16.85 -0.39 2.53
N LEU A 17 -16.44 -0.91 1.36
CA LEU A 17 -16.01 -0.10 0.22
C LEU A 17 -17.14 0.80 -0.27
N ILE A 18 -18.33 0.26 -0.49
CA ILE A 18 -19.53 1.01 -0.92
C ILE A 18 -19.89 2.09 0.11
N ALA A 19 -19.85 1.78 1.41
CA ALA A 19 -20.12 2.75 2.47
C ALA A 19 -19.12 3.91 2.45
N ASN A 20 -17.82 3.60 2.32
CA ASN A 20 -16.73 4.58 2.25
C ASN A 20 -16.90 5.51 1.02
N GLU A 21 -17.17 4.96 -0.15
CA GLU A 21 -17.38 5.74 -1.39
C GLU A 21 -18.64 6.59 -1.34
N THR A 22 -19.74 6.03 -0.81
CA THR A 22 -21.01 6.74 -0.68
C THR A 22 -20.87 7.96 0.22
N VAL A 23 -20.24 7.80 1.38
CA VAL A 23 -20.01 8.92 2.31
C VAL A 23 -19.04 9.95 1.73
N ALA A 24 -17.97 9.51 1.08
CA ALA A 24 -17.03 10.40 0.41
C ALA A 24 -17.72 11.24 -0.67
N THR A 25 -18.52 10.61 -1.52
CA THR A 25 -19.28 11.26 -2.60
C THR A 25 -20.33 12.21 -2.04
N HIS A 26 -21.05 11.82 -0.98
CA HIS A 26 -22.02 12.68 -0.31
C HIS A 26 -21.35 13.97 0.20
N LEU A 27 -20.27 13.85 0.99
CA LEU A 27 -19.58 15.00 1.55
C LEU A 27 -18.93 15.88 0.46
N LYS A 28 -18.40 15.30 -0.61
CA LYS A 28 -17.92 16.06 -1.77
C LYS A 28 -19.01 16.92 -2.39
N ASN A 29 -20.22 16.37 -2.54
CA ASN A 29 -21.34 17.07 -3.17
C ASN A 29 -21.93 18.18 -2.29
N THR A 30 -21.63 18.21 -1.00
CA THR A 30 -22.03 19.31 -0.10
C THR A 30 -21.13 20.54 -0.23
N HIS A 31 -20.07 20.48 -1.08
CA HIS A 31 -19.10 21.53 -1.28
C HIS A 31 -18.40 22.03 0.00
N ARG A 32 -18.32 21.19 1.00
CA ARG A 32 -17.58 21.44 2.24
C ARG A 32 -16.24 20.74 2.22
N THR A 33 -15.26 21.33 2.89
CA THR A 33 -13.97 20.65 3.14
C THR A 33 -14.23 19.32 3.85
N SER A 34 -13.66 18.25 3.32
CA SER A 34 -13.81 16.90 3.85
C SER A 34 -12.47 16.19 3.94
N VAL A 35 -12.48 15.01 4.52
CA VAL A 35 -11.32 14.14 4.65
C VAL A 35 -11.42 13.01 3.64
N TYR A 36 -10.41 12.87 2.81
CA TYR A 36 -10.33 11.83 1.79
C TYR A 36 -9.16 10.90 2.07
N ARG A 37 -9.28 9.64 1.68
CA ARG A 37 -8.16 8.72 1.52
C ARG A 37 -7.77 8.73 0.06
N ILE A 38 -6.64 9.32 -0.25
CA ILE A 38 -6.17 9.49 -1.63
C ILE A 38 -5.03 8.52 -1.93
N HIS A 39 -4.96 8.12 -3.19
CA HIS A 39 -3.85 7.35 -3.74
C HIS A 39 -3.54 7.92 -5.12
N GLU A 40 -2.45 8.66 -5.20
CA GLU A 40 -2.02 9.33 -6.41
C GLU A 40 -1.61 8.32 -7.48
N ASN A 41 -1.60 8.74 -8.74
CA ASN A 41 -1.11 7.93 -9.83
C ASN A 41 0.39 7.63 -9.64
N PRO A 42 0.90 6.51 -10.17
CA PRO A 42 2.32 6.23 -10.22
C PRO A 42 3.10 7.38 -10.88
N SER A 43 4.32 7.67 -10.40
CA SER A 43 5.20 8.64 -11.06
C SER A 43 5.77 8.09 -12.37
N GLU A 44 6.10 8.98 -13.31
CA GLU A 44 6.71 8.61 -14.59
C GLU A 44 7.98 7.76 -14.39
N GLU A 45 8.86 8.18 -13.49
CA GLU A 45 10.10 7.46 -13.18
C GLU A 45 9.86 6.01 -12.76
N LYS A 46 8.85 5.79 -11.90
CA LYS A 46 8.48 4.44 -11.45
C LYS A 46 7.85 3.61 -12.54
N LEU A 47 7.08 4.24 -13.44
CA LEU A 47 6.49 3.58 -14.59
C LEU A 47 7.55 3.17 -15.60
N ASP A 48 8.53 4.04 -15.86
CA ASP A 48 9.66 3.74 -16.75
C ASP A 48 10.50 2.56 -16.24
N LEU A 49 10.79 2.55 -14.94
CA LEU A 49 11.49 1.42 -14.32
C LEU A 49 10.67 0.12 -14.44
N PHE A 50 9.38 0.17 -14.17
CA PHE A 50 8.50 -0.98 -14.31
C PHE A 50 8.41 -1.47 -15.75
N GLN A 51 8.34 -0.53 -16.72
CA GLN A 51 8.37 -0.86 -18.15
C GLN A 51 9.65 -1.57 -18.57
N LYS A 52 10.82 -1.10 -18.09
CA LYS A 52 12.11 -1.76 -18.34
C LYS A 52 12.11 -3.20 -17.84
N VAL A 53 11.62 -3.42 -16.60
CA VAL A 53 11.51 -4.77 -16.02
C VAL A 53 10.56 -5.65 -16.83
N LEU A 54 9.39 -5.15 -17.25
CA LEU A 54 8.47 -5.90 -18.10
C LEU A 54 9.11 -6.31 -19.43
N ASN A 55 9.84 -5.40 -20.07
CA ASN A 55 10.55 -5.67 -21.32
C ASN A 55 11.64 -6.74 -21.12
N TYR A 56 12.40 -6.65 -20.03
CA TYR A 56 13.41 -7.65 -19.67
C TYR A 56 12.79 -9.04 -19.45
N LEU A 57 11.61 -9.09 -18.87
CA LEU A 57 10.83 -10.32 -18.66
C LEU A 57 10.10 -10.79 -19.94
N GLY A 58 10.36 -10.15 -21.09
CA GLY A 58 9.76 -10.52 -22.38
C GLY A 58 8.31 -10.09 -22.55
N GLN A 59 7.79 -9.21 -21.68
CA GLN A 59 6.43 -8.70 -21.74
C GLN A 59 6.40 -7.36 -22.48
N ASN A 60 5.91 -7.36 -23.73
CA ASN A 60 5.81 -6.16 -24.57
C ASN A 60 4.53 -5.33 -24.28
N LEU A 61 4.26 -5.07 -23.00
CA LEU A 61 3.15 -4.22 -22.58
C LEU A 61 3.67 -2.79 -22.43
N VAL A 62 3.05 -1.85 -23.13
CA VAL A 62 3.44 -0.43 -23.08
C VAL A 62 2.63 0.27 -22.01
N LEU A 63 3.31 0.83 -21.02
CA LEU A 63 2.74 1.73 -20.01
C LEU A 63 2.97 3.17 -20.47
N SER A 64 1.91 3.93 -20.67
CA SER A 64 2.00 5.35 -20.99
C SER A 64 1.71 6.17 -19.75
N ALA A 65 2.60 7.10 -19.38
CA ALA A 65 2.43 7.97 -18.23
C ALA A 65 1.15 8.81 -18.30
N ASP A 66 0.74 9.22 -19.50
CA ASP A 66 -0.46 10.05 -19.73
C ASP A 66 -1.80 9.33 -19.60
N GLY A 67 -1.80 8.05 -19.29
CA GLY A 67 -3.05 7.29 -19.27
C GLY A 67 -3.03 5.94 -18.58
N VAL A 68 -2.04 5.67 -17.72
CA VAL A 68 -2.02 4.41 -16.95
C VAL A 68 -3.21 4.35 -16.02
N THR A 69 -3.99 3.29 -16.17
CA THR A 69 -5.15 3.02 -15.32
C THR A 69 -4.91 1.80 -14.43
N PRO A 70 -5.64 1.66 -13.32
CA PRO A 70 -5.57 0.45 -12.50
C PRO A 70 -5.84 -0.84 -13.28
N ARG A 71 -6.65 -0.75 -14.35
CA ARG A 71 -6.94 -1.88 -15.25
C ARG A 71 -5.72 -2.34 -16.06
N ASP A 72 -4.79 -1.46 -16.33
CA ASP A 72 -3.59 -1.83 -17.09
C ASP A 72 -2.66 -2.65 -16.22
N PHE A 73 -2.52 -2.29 -14.94
CA PHE A 73 -1.84 -3.12 -13.95
C PHE A 73 -2.51 -4.50 -13.78
N GLN A 74 -3.84 -4.52 -13.73
CA GLN A 74 -4.58 -5.79 -13.63
C GLN A 74 -4.32 -6.69 -14.84
N LYS A 75 -4.33 -6.14 -16.07
CA LYS A 75 -4.00 -6.91 -17.29
C LYS A 75 -2.59 -7.50 -17.22
N ILE A 76 -1.61 -6.73 -16.73
CA ILE A 76 -0.23 -7.22 -16.57
C ILE A 76 -0.22 -8.42 -15.62
N LEU A 77 -0.85 -8.29 -14.45
CA LEU A 77 -0.91 -9.37 -13.47
C LEU A 77 -1.66 -10.60 -14.00
N ASP A 78 -2.72 -10.40 -14.78
CA ASP A 78 -3.48 -11.50 -15.39
C ASP A 78 -2.65 -12.25 -16.45
N VAL A 79 -1.81 -11.53 -17.22
CA VAL A 79 -0.92 -12.13 -18.25
C VAL A 79 0.19 -12.97 -17.61
N VAL A 80 0.79 -12.50 -16.52
CA VAL A 80 1.91 -13.19 -15.86
C VAL A 80 1.47 -14.27 -14.86
N LYS A 81 0.18 -14.38 -14.62
CA LYS A 81 -0.38 -15.33 -13.65
C LYS A 81 -0.03 -16.76 -13.97
N GLY A 82 0.52 -17.47 -13.00
CA GLY A 82 0.97 -18.87 -13.13
C GLY A 82 2.30 -19.04 -13.86
N GLN A 83 3.01 -17.94 -14.18
CA GLN A 83 4.36 -17.96 -14.72
C GLN A 83 5.38 -17.76 -13.60
N ASP A 84 6.64 -18.17 -13.81
CA ASP A 84 7.73 -18.01 -12.84
C ASP A 84 7.98 -16.54 -12.46
N ILE A 85 7.62 -15.61 -13.35
CA ILE A 85 7.77 -14.16 -13.18
C ILE A 85 6.62 -13.51 -12.39
N GLU A 86 5.56 -14.24 -12.03
CA GLU A 86 4.37 -13.68 -11.37
C GLU A 86 4.73 -12.92 -10.09
N GLN A 87 5.56 -13.51 -9.26
CA GLN A 87 5.96 -12.90 -7.98
C GLN A 87 6.74 -11.59 -8.19
N VAL A 88 7.68 -11.60 -9.13
CA VAL A 88 8.47 -10.40 -9.46
C VAL A 88 7.56 -9.29 -9.99
N ALA A 89 6.65 -9.59 -10.91
CA ALA A 89 5.71 -8.64 -11.47
C ALA A 89 4.76 -8.05 -10.39
N GLN A 90 4.29 -8.85 -9.43
CA GLN A 90 3.50 -8.40 -8.31
C GLN A 90 4.27 -7.41 -7.42
N ILE A 91 5.52 -7.74 -7.05
CA ILE A 91 6.37 -6.87 -6.24
C ILE A 91 6.65 -5.55 -6.98
N MET A 92 7.00 -5.61 -8.27
CA MET A 92 7.29 -4.41 -9.05
C MET A 92 6.05 -3.54 -9.26
N THR A 93 4.88 -4.15 -9.44
CA THR A 93 3.59 -3.44 -9.47
C THR A 93 3.37 -2.65 -8.18
N LEU A 94 3.55 -3.28 -7.02
CA LEU A 94 3.41 -2.60 -5.73
C LEU A 94 4.45 -1.49 -5.52
N ARG A 95 5.70 -1.71 -5.91
CA ARG A 95 6.78 -0.70 -5.82
C ARG A 95 6.56 0.49 -6.74
N SER A 96 5.91 0.31 -7.90
CA SER A 96 5.58 1.39 -8.82
C SER A 96 4.49 2.32 -8.29
N MET A 97 3.63 1.84 -7.42
CA MET A 97 2.54 2.62 -6.84
C MET A 97 3.02 3.65 -5.83
N GLN A 98 2.25 4.73 -5.69
CA GLN A 98 2.44 5.70 -4.61
C GLN A 98 1.86 5.16 -3.30
N GLN A 99 2.22 5.77 -2.19
CA GLN A 99 1.62 5.44 -0.90
C GLN A 99 0.30 6.19 -0.73
N ALA A 100 -0.75 5.50 -0.30
CA ALA A 100 -2.01 6.15 0.02
C ALA A 100 -1.85 7.00 1.29
N LYS A 101 -2.49 8.19 1.32
CA LYS A 101 -2.43 9.14 2.43
C LYS A 101 -3.80 9.81 2.66
N TYR A 102 -3.95 10.47 3.79
CA TYR A 102 -5.12 11.30 4.03
C TYR A 102 -4.89 12.73 3.51
N SER A 103 -5.95 13.34 2.96
CA SER A 103 -5.91 14.69 2.42
C SER A 103 -7.28 15.35 2.48
N ILE A 104 -7.32 16.68 2.56
CA ILE A 104 -8.55 17.47 2.35
C ILE A 104 -8.85 17.67 0.87
N ASN A 105 -7.86 17.44 -0.02
CA ASN A 105 -8.00 17.56 -1.46
C ASN A 105 -8.23 16.17 -2.06
N ASN A 106 -9.34 16.00 -2.79
CA ASN A 106 -9.66 14.76 -3.46
C ASN A 106 -8.95 14.67 -4.82
N VAL A 107 -8.04 13.74 -4.97
CA VAL A 107 -7.38 13.37 -6.25
C VAL A 107 -7.76 11.96 -6.71
N GLY A 108 -8.71 11.32 -6.01
CA GLY A 108 -9.09 9.93 -6.25
C GLY A 108 -8.20 8.92 -5.53
N HIS A 109 -8.50 7.65 -5.75
CA HIS A 109 -7.76 6.54 -5.19
C HIS A 109 -7.39 5.52 -6.27
N PHE A 110 -6.18 5.66 -6.82
CA PHE A 110 -5.70 4.85 -7.94
C PHE A 110 -5.85 3.34 -7.67
N GLY A 111 -5.33 2.84 -6.55
CA GLY A 111 -5.34 1.41 -6.24
C GLY A 111 -6.74 0.78 -6.09
N LEU A 112 -7.78 1.59 -5.84
CA LEU A 112 -9.18 1.16 -5.79
C LEU A 112 -9.96 1.52 -7.06
N ALA A 113 -9.33 2.19 -8.03
CA ALA A 113 -10.00 2.75 -9.20
C ALA A 113 -11.20 3.65 -8.85
N SER A 114 -11.16 4.32 -7.69
CA SER A 114 -12.24 5.16 -7.17
C SER A 114 -11.94 6.64 -7.39
N THR A 115 -12.91 7.39 -7.87
CA THR A 115 -12.79 8.84 -8.10
C THR A 115 -12.97 9.65 -6.81
N CYS A 116 -13.53 9.04 -5.77
CA CYS A 116 -13.76 9.69 -4.48
C CYS A 116 -13.85 8.65 -3.37
N TYR A 117 -12.89 8.65 -2.47
CA TYR A 117 -12.81 7.65 -1.42
C TYR A 117 -12.43 8.27 -0.08
N THR A 118 -13.01 7.77 0.99
CA THR A 118 -12.64 8.09 2.36
C THR A 118 -12.68 6.86 3.24
N HIS A 119 -12.07 6.94 4.41
CA HIS A 119 -12.27 5.95 5.46
C HIS A 119 -13.40 6.40 6.38
N PHE A 120 -14.43 5.57 6.54
CA PHE A 120 -15.61 5.86 7.35
C PHE A 120 -15.97 4.71 8.31
N THR A 121 -15.68 3.47 7.93
CA THR A 121 -16.22 2.26 8.56
C THR A 121 -15.50 1.83 9.84
N SER A 122 -14.41 2.48 10.27
CA SER A 122 -13.63 2.07 11.45
C SER A 122 -13.26 3.23 12.39
N PRO A 123 -14.23 4.02 12.93
CA PRO A 123 -13.95 5.21 13.73
C PRO A 123 -13.34 4.91 15.12
N ILE A 124 -13.39 3.66 15.58
CA ILE A 124 -12.81 3.26 16.88
C ILE A 124 -11.27 3.26 16.81
N ARG A 125 -10.69 2.84 15.67
CA ARG A 125 -9.25 2.64 15.53
C ARG A 125 -8.57 3.63 14.58
N ARG A 126 -9.34 4.39 13.77
CA ARG A 126 -8.80 5.38 12.86
C ARG A 126 -9.43 6.75 13.12
N TYR A 127 -8.58 7.70 13.48
CA TYR A 127 -9.04 9.06 13.76
C TYR A 127 -9.66 9.76 12.53
N PRO A 128 -9.15 9.61 11.29
CA PRO A 128 -9.80 10.17 10.11
C PRO A 128 -11.26 9.70 9.91
N ASP A 129 -11.56 8.44 10.19
CA ASP A 129 -12.96 7.94 10.15
C ASP A 129 -13.84 8.71 11.15
N LEU A 130 -13.34 8.94 12.36
CA LEU A 130 -14.09 9.72 13.38
C LEU A 130 -14.33 11.15 12.91
N MET A 131 -13.35 11.78 12.23
CA MET A 131 -13.50 13.10 11.63
C MET A 131 -14.60 13.11 10.58
N VAL A 132 -14.61 12.11 9.68
CA VAL A 132 -15.67 11.95 8.67
C VAL A 132 -17.05 11.77 9.31
N HIS A 133 -17.18 11.00 10.40
CA HIS A 133 -18.43 10.90 11.15
C HIS A 133 -18.90 12.26 11.71
N ARG A 134 -17.98 13.09 12.21
CA ARG A 134 -18.29 14.42 12.72
C ARG A 134 -18.72 15.37 11.61
N LEU A 135 -18.04 15.32 10.46
CA LEU A 135 -18.40 16.10 9.27
C LEU A 135 -19.80 15.72 8.77
N LEU A 136 -20.11 14.42 8.69
CA LEU A 136 -21.41 13.92 8.28
C LEU A 136 -22.52 14.37 9.24
N LYS A 137 -22.29 14.33 10.56
CA LYS A 137 -23.22 14.83 11.56
C LYS A 137 -23.44 16.34 11.45
N ALA A 138 -22.39 17.10 11.14
CA ALA A 138 -22.49 18.55 10.90
C ALA A 138 -23.34 18.85 9.66
N ASP A 139 -23.17 18.05 8.60
CA ASP A 139 -23.94 18.18 7.37
C ASP A 139 -25.42 17.84 7.58
N MET A 140 -25.70 16.79 8.32
CA MET A 140 -27.06 16.38 8.66
C MET A 140 -27.72 17.24 9.77
N HIS A 141 -27.08 18.34 10.20
CA HIS A 141 -27.55 19.26 11.24
C HIS A 141 -27.89 18.58 12.58
N TRP A 142 -27.18 17.53 12.94
CA TRP A 142 -27.38 16.88 14.25
C TRP A 142 -26.92 17.83 15.37
N LYS A 143 -27.82 18.06 16.35
CA LYS A 143 -27.59 19.01 17.43
C LYS A 143 -26.38 18.69 18.32
N ASN A 144 -25.98 17.41 18.38
CA ASN A 144 -24.85 16.94 19.17
C ASN A 144 -23.96 16.05 18.34
N GLY A 145 -22.66 16.06 18.61
CA GLY A 145 -21.71 15.11 18.02
C GLY A 145 -20.67 15.71 17.08
N TYR A 146 -20.65 17.04 16.95
CA TYR A 146 -19.57 17.80 16.31
C TYR A 146 -19.40 19.16 16.98
N SER A 147 -18.26 19.80 16.76
CA SER A 147 -17.95 21.15 17.21
C SER A 147 -17.60 22.04 16.01
N LYS A 148 -17.52 23.37 16.21
CA LYS A 148 -17.07 24.29 15.16
C LYS A 148 -15.67 23.95 14.64
N ARG A 149 -14.79 23.44 15.50
CA ARG A 149 -13.46 23.02 15.15
C ARG A 149 -13.46 21.84 14.19
N ASP A 150 -14.40 20.92 14.30
CA ASP A 150 -14.45 19.70 13.48
C ASP A 150 -14.78 20.00 11.99
N VAL A 151 -15.25 21.21 11.69
CA VAL A 151 -15.54 21.69 10.32
C VAL A 151 -14.59 22.80 9.87
N ASP A 152 -13.58 23.12 10.68
CA ASP A 152 -12.56 24.11 10.35
C ASP A 152 -11.50 23.51 9.41
N GLU A 153 -11.30 24.14 8.27
CA GLU A 153 -10.40 23.65 7.20
C GLU A 153 -8.95 23.55 7.67
N ALA A 154 -8.46 24.56 8.40
CA ALA A 154 -7.08 24.55 8.88
C ALA A 154 -6.84 23.43 9.88
N PHE A 155 -7.82 23.17 10.76
CA PHE A 155 -7.76 22.03 11.67
C PHE A 155 -7.79 20.70 10.92
N LEU A 156 -8.68 20.55 9.92
CA LEU A 156 -8.79 19.34 9.11
C LEU A 156 -7.48 19.05 8.35
N ALA A 157 -6.89 20.07 7.73
CA ALA A 157 -5.62 19.96 7.01
C ALA A 157 -4.48 19.44 7.92
N GLY A 158 -4.29 20.05 9.08
CA GLY A 158 -3.28 19.62 10.03
C GLY A 158 -3.54 18.20 10.60
N ALA A 159 -4.82 17.87 10.83
CA ALA A 159 -5.19 16.57 11.38
C ALA A 159 -5.00 15.42 10.37
N VAL A 160 -5.25 15.63 9.07
CA VAL A 160 -5.02 14.60 8.05
C VAL A 160 -3.55 14.36 7.78
N GLU A 161 -2.73 15.43 7.80
CA GLU A 161 -1.28 15.33 7.69
C GLU A 161 -0.70 14.55 8.86
N HIS A 162 -1.04 14.95 10.09
CA HIS A 162 -0.62 14.24 11.30
C HIS A 162 -1.06 12.77 11.29
N SER A 163 -2.30 12.47 10.88
CA SER A 163 -2.80 11.09 10.79
C SER A 163 -2.03 10.25 9.79
N SER A 164 -1.61 10.82 8.66
CA SER A 164 -0.81 10.13 7.66
C SER A 164 0.60 9.80 8.19
N ILE A 165 1.23 10.74 8.90
CA ILE A 165 2.54 10.53 9.54
C ILE A 165 2.43 9.44 10.63
N GLN A 166 1.40 9.52 11.49
CA GLN A 166 1.23 8.52 12.55
C GLN A 166 0.88 7.12 12.02
N GLU A 167 0.20 7.04 10.88
CA GLU A 167 -0.03 5.75 10.20
C GLU A 167 1.30 5.12 9.73
N GLN A 168 2.23 5.92 9.20
CA GLN A 168 3.56 5.44 8.81
C GLN A 168 4.35 4.96 10.03
N VAL A 169 4.40 5.74 11.09
CA VAL A 169 5.08 5.37 12.36
C VAL A 169 4.49 4.07 12.93
N ALA A 170 3.17 3.93 12.92
CA ALA A 170 2.51 2.71 13.40
C ALA A 170 2.86 1.49 12.52
N THR A 171 2.91 1.67 11.20
CA THR A 171 3.28 0.61 10.26
C THR A 171 4.74 0.19 10.42
N GLU A 172 5.66 1.14 10.64
CA GLU A 172 7.07 0.84 10.95
C GLU A 172 7.20 0.06 12.26
N ALA A 173 6.53 0.53 13.32
CA ALA A 173 6.56 -0.16 14.61
C ALA A 173 5.99 -1.59 14.55
N GLU A 174 4.93 -1.82 13.75
CA GLU A 174 4.38 -3.15 13.49
C GLU A 174 5.41 -4.01 12.76
N ARG A 175 6.04 -3.48 11.71
CA ARG A 175 7.07 -4.17 10.93
C ARG A 175 8.26 -4.56 11.79
N ASP A 176 8.82 -3.62 12.55
CA ASP A 176 9.94 -3.86 13.47
C ASP A 176 9.61 -4.95 14.51
N THR A 177 8.36 -4.94 14.99
CA THR A 177 7.91 -5.96 15.95
C THR A 177 7.84 -7.34 15.31
N VAL A 178 7.35 -7.44 14.08
CA VAL A 178 7.31 -8.69 13.31
C VAL A 178 8.72 -9.19 13.03
N ASP A 179 9.62 -8.31 12.61
CA ASP A 179 11.00 -8.67 12.28
C ASP A 179 11.79 -9.11 13.53
N LEU A 180 11.55 -8.47 14.68
CA LEU A 180 12.05 -8.95 15.95
C LEU A 180 11.56 -10.39 16.24
N LYS A 181 10.28 -10.69 16.00
CA LYS A 181 9.73 -12.03 16.23
C LYS A 181 10.26 -13.06 15.22
N LYS A 182 10.43 -12.68 13.96
CA LYS A 182 11.10 -13.51 12.94
C LYS A 182 12.51 -13.85 13.39
N THR A 183 13.29 -12.86 13.83
CA THR A 183 14.66 -13.06 14.34
C THR A 183 14.68 -14.00 15.54
N GLN A 184 13.82 -13.77 16.54
CA GLN A 184 13.70 -14.64 17.71
C GLN A 184 13.36 -16.09 17.32
N TYR A 185 12.50 -16.27 16.33
CA TYR A 185 12.14 -17.59 15.81
C TYR A 185 13.33 -18.30 15.19
N MET A 186 14.23 -17.58 14.49
CA MET A 186 15.39 -18.15 13.82
C MET A 186 16.57 -18.48 14.76
N VAL A 187 16.59 -17.98 15.99
CA VAL A 187 17.69 -18.23 16.94
C VAL A 187 18.03 -19.72 17.12
N PRO A 188 17.08 -20.65 17.29
CA PRO A 188 17.37 -22.09 17.44
C PRO A 188 17.98 -22.73 16.19
N PHE A 189 17.82 -22.12 15.02
CA PHE A 189 18.24 -22.67 13.73
C PHE A 189 19.59 -22.11 13.25
N VAL A 190 20.29 -21.37 14.08
CA VAL A 190 21.62 -20.81 13.75
C VAL A 190 22.59 -21.96 13.49
N GLY A 191 23.20 -21.95 12.31
CA GLY A 191 24.13 -23.00 11.82
C GLY A 191 23.49 -24.04 10.93
N GLU A 192 22.17 -24.00 10.73
CA GLU A 192 21.48 -24.85 9.75
C GLU A 192 21.54 -24.22 8.35
N VAL A 193 21.38 -25.07 7.33
CA VAL A 193 21.38 -24.69 5.91
C VAL A 193 19.95 -24.75 5.39
N PHE A 194 19.52 -23.68 4.72
CA PHE A 194 18.18 -23.55 4.15
C PHE A 194 18.25 -23.24 2.65
N GLU A 195 17.24 -23.69 1.92
CA GLU A 195 16.97 -23.20 0.57
C GLU A 195 16.16 -21.90 0.66
N GLY A 196 16.48 -20.93 -0.21
CA GLY A 196 15.79 -19.65 -0.25
C GLY A 196 15.82 -19.02 -1.62
N THR A 197 14.97 -18.03 -1.82
CA THR A 197 14.87 -17.27 -3.08
C THR A 197 15.42 -15.86 -2.87
N ILE A 198 16.25 -15.37 -3.80
CA ILE A 198 16.76 -14.00 -3.75
C ILE A 198 15.56 -13.04 -3.94
N SER A 199 15.27 -12.25 -2.92
CA SER A 199 14.16 -11.28 -2.90
C SER A 199 14.60 -9.88 -3.33
N SER A 200 15.85 -9.50 -3.05
CA SER A 200 16.43 -8.24 -3.53
C SER A 200 17.96 -8.26 -3.49
N ILE A 201 18.56 -7.46 -4.34
CA ILE A 201 20.02 -7.28 -4.44
C ILE A 201 20.34 -5.82 -4.13
N THR A 202 21.39 -5.60 -3.35
CA THR A 202 21.89 -4.28 -2.94
C THR A 202 23.41 -4.22 -3.14
N SER A 203 23.99 -3.01 -3.06
CA SER A 203 25.43 -2.81 -3.15
C SER A 203 26.26 -3.51 -2.06
N PHE A 204 25.64 -3.88 -0.94
CA PHE A 204 26.29 -4.56 0.19
C PHE A 204 25.94 -6.04 0.35
N GLY A 205 25.06 -6.58 -0.50
CA GLY A 205 24.70 -8.00 -0.47
C GLY A 205 23.32 -8.28 -1.06
N MET A 206 22.84 -9.51 -0.84
CA MET A 206 21.53 -9.93 -1.29
C MET A 206 20.65 -10.33 -0.12
N PHE A 207 19.35 -10.04 -0.22
CA PHE A 207 18.35 -10.57 0.68
C PHE A 207 17.77 -11.86 0.13
N VAL A 208 17.71 -12.88 0.98
CA VAL A 208 17.21 -14.21 0.63
C VAL A 208 16.02 -14.52 1.51
N GLU A 209 14.88 -14.77 0.88
CA GLU A 209 13.63 -15.16 1.54
C GLU A 209 13.52 -16.68 1.60
N LEU A 210 13.26 -17.21 2.79
CA LEU A 210 13.02 -18.63 3.04
C LEU A 210 11.55 -18.98 2.74
N GLU A 211 11.24 -20.28 2.58
CA GLU A 211 9.86 -20.75 2.34
C GLU A 211 8.84 -20.30 3.42
N ASN A 212 9.30 -20.06 4.63
CA ASN A 212 8.47 -19.57 5.74
C ASN A 212 8.22 -18.06 5.73
N GLY A 213 8.72 -17.32 4.71
CA GLY A 213 8.57 -15.87 4.56
C GLY A 213 9.50 -15.06 5.48
N ILE A 214 10.57 -15.67 5.97
CA ILE A 214 11.62 -14.97 6.72
C ILE A 214 12.76 -14.67 5.76
N ASP A 215 13.14 -13.41 5.68
CA ASP A 215 14.27 -12.94 4.87
C ASP A 215 15.50 -12.67 5.74
N GLY A 216 16.66 -12.91 5.15
CA GLY A 216 17.95 -12.66 5.75
C GLY A 216 18.93 -12.05 4.76
N LEU A 217 19.89 -11.29 5.27
CA LEU A 217 20.95 -10.68 4.48
C LEU A 217 22.13 -11.65 4.34
N VAL A 218 22.50 -11.96 3.10
CA VAL A 218 23.80 -12.54 2.75
C VAL A 218 24.70 -11.38 2.34
N HIS A 219 25.58 -10.93 3.24
CA HIS A 219 26.48 -9.82 2.99
C HIS A 219 27.56 -10.21 1.96
N MET A 220 28.00 -9.28 1.10
CA MET A 220 29.02 -9.54 0.06
C MET A 220 30.30 -10.17 0.62
N SER A 221 30.73 -9.78 1.84
CA SER A 221 31.91 -10.36 2.48
C SER A 221 31.79 -11.85 2.83
N MET A 222 30.59 -12.42 2.77
CA MET A 222 30.33 -13.85 3.02
C MET A 222 30.27 -14.66 1.71
N MET A 223 30.23 -14.01 0.56
CA MET A 223 30.24 -14.62 -0.77
C MET A 223 31.68 -14.74 -1.25
N ASN A 224 32.33 -15.88 -0.92
CA ASN A 224 33.76 -16.09 -1.17
C ASN A 224 34.02 -17.07 -2.33
N ASP A 225 33.02 -17.46 -3.05
CA ASP A 225 33.04 -18.43 -4.15
C ASP A 225 33.39 -17.81 -5.50
N ASP A 226 33.11 -16.49 -5.70
CA ASP A 226 33.43 -15.73 -6.90
C ASP A 226 33.55 -14.23 -6.60
N TYR A 227 33.87 -13.42 -7.61
CA TYR A 227 33.86 -11.95 -7.55
C TYR A 227 32.54 -11.42 -8.04
N TYR A 228 31.79 -10.79 -7.13
CA TYR A 228 30.49 -10.19 -7.41
C TYR A 228 30.60 -8.68 -7.53
N PHE A 229 29.99 -8.11 -8.55
CA PHE A 229 29.85 -6.67 -8.75
C PHE A 229 28.37 -6.33 -8.75
N PHE A 230 28.02 -5.29 -8.00
CA PHE A 230 26.66 -4.74 -8.05
C PHE A 230 26.57 -3.79 -9.25
N ASP A 231 25.67 -4.09 -10.19
CA ASP A 231 25.33 -3.25 -11.32
C ASP A 231 24.01 -2.54 -11.00
N GLU A 232 24.00 -1.21 -11.11
CA GLU A 232 22.83 -0.37 -10.85
C GLU A 232 21.92 -0.21 -12.08
N GLU A 233 22.30 -0.77 -13.28
CA GLU A 233 21.53 -0.64 -14.52
C GLU A 233 20.32 -1.58 -14.63
#